data_90c8ff2021fbeb388cf2a53690a66d86
#
_entry.id   90c8ff2021fbeb388cf2a53690a66d86
#
_cell.length_a   1.000
_cell.length_b   1.000
_cell.length_c   1.000
_cell.angle_alpha   90.00
_cell.angle_beta   90.00
_cell.angle_gamma   90.00
#
_symmetry.space_group_name_H-M   'P 1'
#
loop_
_entity.id
_entity.type
_entity.pdbx_description
1 polymer ?
#
loop_
_entity_poly.entity_id
_entity_poly.type
_entity_poly.pdbx_seq_one_letter_code
_entity_poly.pdbx_strand_id
1 'polypeptide(L)'
;MSQLISYKEVEVCQEEQIILHNVNLEVASGEMIYLLGRVGSGKSSFMKTIYGELPTQGERANVLGYDLLTIKQKEIPYLRRKVGVVFQDFQLLVDRNVEDNLLFVLKATGWKDKQLMRNNVHDVLRQVGMAEKAYKMPYQLSGGEQQRVVIARALLNSPDLILADEPTGNLDPETGKGIMELLYSISQAGMTVIMSTHNPNWPEQYPGRKLLFADGKISEE
;
A
#
# COMPACT_ATOMS: atom_id res chain seq x y z
N MET A 1 16.31 3.95 13.70
CA MET A 1 15.34 3.63 12.62
C MET A 1 15.05 4.92 11.88
N SER A 2 14.96 4.89 10.54
CA SER A 2 14.60 6.09 9.78
C SER A 2 13.09 6.35 9.90
N GLN A 3 12.70 7.60 10.06
CA GLN A 3 11.30 8.02 10.09
C GLN A 3 10.76 8.11 8.65
N LEU A 4 9.69 7.38 8.35
CA LEU A 4 9.08 7.36 7.02
C LEU A 4 7.91 8.34 6.89
N ILE A 5 7.10 8.48 7.94
CA ILE A 5 5.98 9.42 7.97
C ILE A 5 6.10 10.27 9.24
N SER A 6 5.89 11.58 9.11
CA SER A 6 5.82 12.51 10.23
C SER A 6 4.71 13.54 9.95
N TYR A 7 3.59 13.36 10.60
CA TYR A 7 2.44 14.26 10.57
C TYR A 7 2.31 14.97 11.92
N LYS A 8 2.15 16.28 11.89
CA LYS A 8 1.88 17.12 13.06
C LYS A 8 0.75 18.08 12.74
N GLU A 9 -0.34 18.00 13.50
CA GLU A 9 -1.54 18.81 13.35
C GLU A 9 -2.07 18.81 11.91
N VAL A 10 -2.04 17.63 11.25
CA VAL A 10 -2.45 17.48 9.85
C VAL A 10 -3.96 17.31 9.75
N GLU A 11 -4.56 18.05 8.83
CA GLU A 11 -5.93 17.85 8.38
C GLU A 11 -5.95 17.14 7.04
N VAL A 12 -6.80 16.12 6.94
CA VAL A 12 -7.04 15.39 5.70
C VAL A 12 -8.34 15.86 5.10
N CYS A 13 -8.25 16.50 3.94
CA CYS A 13 -9.39 17.07 3.24
C CYS A 13 -9.74 16.23 2.00
N GLN A 14 -11.03 16.07 1.76
CA GLN A 14 -11.54 15.54 0.51
C GLN A 14 -12.58 16.53 -0.01
N GLU A 15 -12.30 17.14 -1.18
CA GLU A 15 -13.06 18.29 -1.69
C GLU A 15 -13.07 19.42 -0.65
N GLU A 16 -14.25 19.86 -0.22
CA GLU A 16 -14.40 20.94 0.78
C GLU A 16 -14.62 20.43 2.22
N GLN A 17 -14.57 19.09 2.43
CA GLN A 17 -14.82 18.49 3.73
C GLN A 17 -13.52 18.02 4.38
N ILE A 18 -13.35 18.33 5.66
CA ILE A 18 -12.28 17.77 6.49
C ILE A 18 -12.75 16.40 6.98
N ILE A 19 -12.01 15.37 6.59
CA ILE A 19 -12.31 13.97 6.94
C ILE A 19 -11.60 13.57 8.23
N LEU A 20 -10.35 14.04 8.43
CA LEU A 20 -9.59 13.79 9.65
C LEU A 20 -9.00 15.11 10.16
N HIS A 21 -9.14 15.31 11.47
CA HIS A 21 -8.69 16.51 12.16
C HIS A 21 -7.47 16.23 13.03
N ASN A 22 -6.53 17.15 13.05
CA ASN A 22 -5.42 17.20 13.98
C ASN A 22 -4.65 15.85 14.07
N VAL A 23 -4.31 15.30 12.91
CA VAL A 23 -3.56 14.03 12.82
C VAL A 23 -2.13 14.27 13.29
N ASN A 24 -1.75 13.58 14.36
CA ASN A 24 -0.39 13.53 14.88
C ASN A 24 0.08 12.08 14.82
N LEU A 25 1.02 11.77 13.93
CA LEU A 25 1.46 10.40 13.68
C LEU A 25 2.91 10.38 13.22
N GLU A 26 3.67 9.47 13.81
CA GLU A 26 5.01 9.13 13.36
C GLU A 26 5.09 7.65 13.04
N VAL A 27 5.68 7.32 11.89
CA VAL A 27 5.90 5.94 11.44
C VAL A 27 7.38 5.75 11.15
N ALA A 28 7.97 4.75 11.82
CA ALA A 28 9.34 4.34 11.60
C ALA A 28 9.43 3.23 10.51
N SER A 29 10.62 3.04 9.98
CA SER A 29 10.90 1.95 9.05
C SER A 29 10.75 0.59 9.74
N GLY A 30 10.12 -0.38 9.03
CA GLY A 30 9.96 -1.76 9.47
C GLY A 30 8.73 -2.01 10.35
N GLU A 31 7.85 -1.02 10.53
CA GLU A 31 6.60 -1.21 11.28
C GLU A 31 5.54 -1.95 10.47
N MET A 32 4.79 -2.84 11.14
CA MET A 32 3.48 -3.33 10.69
C MET A 32 2.39 -2.55 11.40
N ILE A 33 1.53 -1.85 10.64
CA ILE A 33 0.51 -0.94 11.19
C ILE A 33 -0.87 -1.31 10.63
N TYR A 34 -1.84 -1.44 11.53
CA TYR A 34 -3.24 -1.67 11.19
C TYR A 34 -4.05 -0.39 11.34
N LEU A 35 -4.79 -0.02 10.30
CA LEU A 35 -5.78 1.04 10.35
C LEU A 35 -7.13 0.41 10.63
N LEU A 36 -7.66 0.62 11.82
CA LEU A 36 -8.92 0.06 12.30
C LEU A 36 -10.00 1.14 12.34
N GLY A 37 -11.24 0.77 12.11
CA GLY A 37 -12.37 1.70 12.16
C GLY A 37 -13.46 1.35 11.16
N ARG A 38 -14.63 1.95 11.31
CA ARG A 38 -15.81 1.71 10.45
C ARG A 38 -15.54 2.13 9.00
N VAL A 39 -16.37 1.63 8.08
CA VAL A 39 -16.41 2.14 6.69
C VAL A 39 -16.69 3.65 6.74
N GLY A 40 -15.97 4.44 5.92
CA GLY A 40 -16.12 5.89 5.90
C GLY A 40 -15.40 6.64 7.04
N SER A 41 -14.62 5.97 7.91
CA SER A 41 -13.90 6.65 9.00
C SER A 41 -12.64 7.41 8.58
N GLY A 42 -12.27 7.40 7.27
CA GLY A 42 -11.14 8.15 6.74
C GLY A 42 -9.86 7.35 6.51
N LYS A 43 -9.85 6.02 6.70
CA LYS A 43 -8.65 5.17 6.50
C LYS A 43 -8.06 5.29 5.09
N SER A 44 -8.90 5.12 4.06
CA SER A 44 -8.46 5.25 2.66
C SER A 44 -8.07 6.68 2.31
N SER A 45 -8.78 7.69 2.87
CA SER A 45 -8.41 9.11 2.67
C SER A 45 -7.04 9.41 3.30
N PHE A 46 -6.76 8.88 4.49
CA PHE A 46 -5.45 8.97 5.11
C PHE A 46 -4.36 8.33 4.23
N MET A 47 -4.57 7.10 3.74
CA MET A 47 -3.61 6.46 2.83
C MET A 47 -3.37 7.28 1.56
N LYS A 48 -4.41 7.91 1.00
CA LYS A 48 -4.34 8.75 -0.20
C LYS A 48 -3.46 9.99 0.01
N THR A 49 -3.36 10.50 1.22
CA THR A 49 -2.41 11.59 1.51
C THR A 49 -0.97 11.11 1.39
N ILE A 50 -0.65 9.89 1.85
CA ILE A 50 0.71 9.35 1.90
C ILE A 50 1.35 9.27 0.50
N TYR A 51 0.56 8.96 -0.55
CA TYR A 51 1.08 8.94 -1.92
C TYR A 51 0.66 10.15 -2.77
N GLY A 52 0.23 11.24 -2.10
CA GLY A 52 -0.03 12.53 -2.73
C GLY A 52 -1.21 12.52 -3.70
N GLU A 53 -2.26 11.75 -3.42
CA GLU A 53 -3.54 11.80 -4.15
C GLU A 53 -4.49 12.83 -3.54
N LEU A 54 -4.54 12.90 -2.19
CA LEU A 54 -5.27 13.93 -1.48
C LEU A 54 -4.31 14.97 -0.89
N PRO A 55 -4.66 16.26 -0.94
CA PRO A 55 -3.89 17.30 -0.30
C PRO A 55 -3.99 17.22 1.22
N THR A 56 -2.98 17.77 1.89
CA THR A 56 -2.92 17.91 3.35
C THR A 56 -2.71 19.37 3.72
N GLN A 57 -3.20 19.77 4.89
CA GLN A 57 -2.91 21.05 5.54
C GLN A 57 -2.43 20.76 6.96
N GLY A 58 -1.65 21.63 7.57
CA GLY A 58 -1.17 21.40 8.93
C GLY A 58 0.17 22.05 9.22
N GLU A 59 0.78 21.65 10.35
CA GLU A 59 2.10 22.17 10.74
C GLU A 59 3.23 21.42 10.02
N ARG A 60 3.14 20.08 9.92
CA ARG A 60 4.13 19.23 9.24
C ARG A 60 3.48 17.98 8.64
N ALA A 61 3.74 17.75 7.36
CA ALA A 61 3.30 16.56 6.66
C ALA A 61 4.44 16.00 5.79
N ASN A 62 5.36 15.25 6.40
CA ASN A 62 6.50 14.66 5.72
C ASN A 62 6.27 13.17 5.48
N VAL A 63 6.50 12.71 4.24
CA VAL A 63 6.44 11.31 3.84
C VAL A 63 7.66 10.96 3.00
N LEU A 64 8.47 10.00 3.44
CA LEU A 64 9.63 9.48 2.71
C LEU A 64 10.61 10.59 2.28
N GLY A 65 10.71 11.65 3.10
CA GLY A 65 11.54 12.83 2.84
C GLY A 65 10.90 13.89 1.95
N TYR A 66 9.65 13.72 1.53
CA TYR A 66 8.87 14.73 0.80
C TYR A 66 7.95 15.49 1.76
N ASP A 67 8.02 16.81 1.73
CA ASP A 67 7.06 17.67 2.43
C ASP A 67 5.78 17.81 1.59
N LEU A 68 4.70 17.18 2.03
CA LEU A 68 3.43 17.16 1.29
C LEU A 68 2.73 18.53 1.27
N LEU A 69 3.08 19.45 2.17
CA LEU A 69 2.50 20.79 2.19
C LEU A 69 3.01 21.65 1.02
N THR A 70 4.21 21.31 0.50
CA THR A 70 4.90 22.10 -0.53
C THR A 70 5.26 21.28 -1.78
N ILE A 71 4.99 19.98 -1.79
CA ILE A 71 5.33 19.05 -2.89
C ILE A 71 4.75 19.53 -4.23
N LYS A 72 5.58 19.54 -5.26
CA LYS A 72 5.17 19.93 -6.60
C LYS A 72 4.65 18.73 -7.39
N GLN A 73 3.73 18.96 -8.31
CA GLN A 73 3.17 17.92 -9.18
C GLN A 73 4.23 17.03 -9.86
N LYS A 74 5.36 17.60 -10.27
CA LYS A 74 6.48 16.87 -10.89
C LYS A 74 7.23 15.94 -9.92
N GLU A 75 7.06 16.10 -8.61
CA GLU A 75 7.73 15.31 -7.57
C GLU A 75 6.87 14.11 -7.13
N ILE A 76 5.53 14.21 -7.27
CA ILE A 76 4.59 13.16 -6.90
C ILE A 76 4.93 11.79 -7.54
N PRO A 77 5.31 11.69 -8.83
CA PRO A 77 5.72 10.40 -9.40
C PRO A 77 6.94 9.77 -8.72
N TYR A 78 7.85 10.56 -8.17
CA TYR A 78 9.01 10.07 -7.44
C TYR A 78 8.64 9.57 -6.04
N LEU A 79 7.76 10.30 -5.33
CA LEU A 79 7.16 9.82 -4.08
C LEU A 79 6.43 8.48 -4.31
N ARG A 80 5.56 8.41 -5.32
CA ARG A 80 4.79 7.20 -5.64
C ARG A 80 5.63 5.98 -5.99
N ARG A 81 6.85 6.14 -6.52
CA ARG A 81 7.77 5.02 -6.75
C ARG A 81 8.29 4.39 -5.46
N LYS A 82 8.32 5.16 -4.37
CA LYS A 82 8.73 4.69 -3.04
C LYS A 82 7.60 4.06 -2.24
N VAL A 83 6.36 4.09 -2.77
CA VAL A 83 5.16 3.56 -2.12
C VAL A 83 4.55 2.47 -2.99
N GLY A 84 4.49 1.26 -2.49
CA GLY A 84 3.71 0.19 -3.10
C GLY A 84 2.26 0.25 -2.65
N VAL A 85 1.30 0.21 -3.57
CA VAL A 85 -0.13 0.25 -3.23
C VAL A 85 -0.81 -1.05 -3.63
N VAL A 86 -1.50 -1.65 -2.67
CA VAL A 86 -2.32 -2.87 -2.82
C VAL A 86 -3.78 -2.47 -2.62
N PHE A 87 -4.57 -2.51 -3.70
CA PHE A 87 -5.97 -2.14 -3.69
C PHE A 87 -6.87 -3.36 -3.41
N GLN A 88 -8.08 -3.10 -2.89
CA GLN A 88 -9.07 -4.12 -2.62
C GLN A 88 -9.60 -4.79 -3.90
N ASP A 89 -9.77 -4.05 -4.98
CA ASP A 89 -10.40 -4.46 -6.26
C ASP A 89 -9.38 -4.82 -7.35
N PHE A 90 -8.21 -5.30 -6.98
CA PHE A 90 -7.09 -5.76 -7.79
C PHE A 90 -6.55 -4.74 -8.81
N GLN A 91 -7.40 -4.09 -9.60
CA GLN A 91 -7.03 -3.11 -10.64
C GLN A 91 -5.95 -3.64 -11.61
N LEU A 92 -6.09 -4.89 -12.02
CA LEU A 92 -5.25 -5.48 -13.07
C LEU A 92 -5.79 -5.11 -14.45
N LEU A 93 -4.88 -4.86 -15.38
CA LEU A 93 -5.23 -4.61 -16.80
C LEU A 93 -5.69 -5.94 -17.41
N VAL A 94 -6.96 -6.01 -17.77
CA VAL A 94 -7.62 -7.25 -18.24
C VAL A 94 -7.24 -7.68 -19.67
N ASP A 95 -6.66 -6.75 -20.44
CA ASP A 95 -6.17 -6.94 -21.81
C ASP A 95 -4.73 -7.50 -21.87
N ARG A 96 -4.11 -7.77 -20.73
CA ARG A 96 -2.70 -8.17 -20.59
C ARG A 96 -2.55 -9.33 -19.63
N ASN A 97 -1.54 -10.18 -19.89
CA ASN A 97 -1.15 -11.23 -18.96
C ASN A 97 -0.47 -10.66 -17.70
N VAL A 98 -0.13 -11.51 -16.74
CA VAL A 98 0.51 -11.14 -15.48
C VAL A 98 1.84 -10.44 -15.72
N GLU A 99 2.73 -11.01 -16.56
CA GLU A 99 4.04 -10.41 -16.86
C GLU A 99 3.89 -9.02 -17.46
N ASP A 100 3.00 -8.86 -18.44
CA ASP A 100 2.79 -7.58 -19.13
C ASP A 100 2.13 -6.52 -18.21
N ASN A 101 1.29 -6.92 -17.25
CA ASN A 101 0.79 -6.04 -16.20
C ASN A 101 1.94 -5.44 -15.37
N LEU A 102 2.91 -6.27 -14.98
CA LEU A 102 4.05 -5.85 -14.19
C LEU A 102 5.06 -5.05 -15.01
N LEU A 103 5.38 -5.49 -16.22
CA LEU A 103 6.25 -4.75 -17.15
C LEU A 103 5.69 -3.37 -17.50
N PHE A 104 4.37 -3.22 -17.57
CA PHE A 104 3.74 -1.92 -17.80
C PHE A 104 4.10 -0.91 -16.71
N VAL A 105 4.05 -1.32 -15.43
CA VAL A 105 4.40 -0.45 -14.31
C VAL A 105 5.87 -0.05 -14.35
N LEU A 106 6.79 -0.98 -14.61
CA LEU A 106 8.23 -0.68 -14.71
C LEU A 106 8.50 0.32 -15.84
N LYS A 107 7.86 0.15 -17.00
CA LYS A 107 7.96 1.12 -18.12
C LYS A 107 7.44 2.50 -17.70
N ALA A 108 6.27 2.55 -17.07
CA ALA A 108 5.66 3.80 -16.62
C ALA A 108 6.50 4.51 -15.55
N THR A 109 7.25 3.77 -14.75
CA THR A 109 8.15 4.30 -13.73
C THR A 109 9.58 4.60 -14.26
N GLY A 110 9.81 4.45 -15.57
CA GLY A 110 11.01 4.94 -16.25
C GLY A 110 12.15 3.92 -16.39
N TRP A 111 11.88 2.64 -16.14
CA TRP A 111 12.85 1.58 -16.44
C TRP A 111 13.04 1.45 -17.97
N LYS A 112 14.28 1.28 -18.42
CA LYS A 112 14.62 1.20 -19.84
C LYS A 112 15.22 -0.14 -20.26
N ASP A 113 15.95 -0.79 -19.36
CA ASP A 113 16.59 -2.07 -19.64
C ASP A 113 15.58 -3.22 -19.57
N LYS A 114 15.31 -3.82 -20.74
CA LYS A 114 14.32 -4.90 -20.87
C LYS A 114 14.69 -6.17 -20.09
N GLN A 115 15.99 -6.48 -19.99
CA GLN A 115 16.46 -7.67 -19.29
C GLN A 115 16.32 -7.49 -17.77
N LEU A 116 16.74 -6.33 -17.24
CA LEU A 116 16.57 -6.00 -15.84
C LEU A 116 15.08 -5.96 -15.44
N MET A 117 14.22 -5.43 -16.30
CA MET A 117 12.76 -5.43 -16.04
C MET A 117 12.20 -6.86 -15.93
N ARG A 118 12.57 -7.76 -16.87
CA ARG A 118 12.10 -9.16 -16.83
C ARG A 118 12.64 -9.89 -15.60
N ASN A 119 13.89 -9.70 -15.25
CA ASN A 119 14.48 -10.30 -14.05
C ASN A 119 13.72 -9.83 -12.80
N ASN A 120 13.48 -8.52 -12.67
CA ASN A 120 12.73 -7.95 -11.56
C ASN A 120 11.30 -8.53 -11.47
N VAL A 121 10.57 -8.59 -12.60
CA VAL A 121 9.23 -9.19 -12.65
C VAL A 121 9.26 -10.65 -12.20
N HIS A 122 10.23 -11.44 -12.68
CA HIS A 122 10.37 -12.83 -12.27
C HIS A 122 10.66 -12.97 -10.76
N ASP A 123 11.51 -12.09 -10.21
CA ASP A 123 11.87 -12.13 -8.80
C ASP A 123 10.68 -11.76 -7.89
N VAL A 124 9.91 -10.71 -8.21
CA VAL A 124 8.73 -10.37 -7.42
C VAL A 124 7.62 -11.42 -7.56
N LEU A 125 7.44 -12.02 -8.74
CA LEU A 125 6.49 -13.13 -8.91
C LEU A 125 6.88 -14.36 -8.10
N ARG A 126 8.18 -14.66 -7.99
CA ARG A 126 8.67 -15.73 -7.13
C ARG A 126 8.39 -15.45 -5.66
N GLN A 127 8.62 -14.21 -5.19
CA GLN A 127 8.35 -13.80 -3.82
C GLN A 127 6.90 -14.01 -3.40
N VAL A 128 5.96 -13.82 -4.33
CA VAL A 128 4.53 -13.98 -4.05
C VAL A 128 4.00 -15.38 -4.44
N GLY A 129 4.85 -16.30 -4.90
CA GLY A 129 4.46 -17.65 -5.29
C GLY A 129 3.70 -17.74 -6.63
N MET A 130 3.95 -16.80 -7.57
CA MET A 130 3.24 -16.68 -8.85
C MET A 130 4.14 -16.87 -10.08
N ALA A 131 5.38 -17.34 -9.92
CA ALA A 131 6.36 -17.46 -11.00
C ALA A 131 5.84 -18.27 -12.21
N GLU A 132 5.18 -19.39 -11.94
CA GLU A 132 4.66 -20.32 -12.97
C GLU A 132 3.39 -19.80 -13.67
N LYS A 133 2.87 -18.62 -13.27
CA LYS A 133 1.62 -18.05 -13.77
C LYS A 133 1.81 -16.73 -14.51
N ALA A 134 3.04 -16.36 -14.83
CA ALA A 134 3.39 -15.10 -15.51
C ALA A 134 2.65 -14.90 -16.85
N TYR A 135 2.38 -15.99 -17.58
CA TYR A 135 1.70 -15.98 -18.88
C TYR A 135 0.16 -15.92 -18.80
N LYS A 136 -0.43 -16.12 -17.60
CA LYS A 136 -1.88 -16.15 -17.41
C LYS A 136 -2.49 -14.74 -17.53
N MET A 137 -3.71 -14.70 -18.07
CA MET A 137 -4.54 -13.50 -18.06
C MET A 137 -5.22 -13.35 -16.69
N PRO A 138 -5.56 -12.13 -16.22
CA PRO A 138 -6.22 -11.93 -14.93
C PRO A 138 -7.49 -12.77 -14.72
N TYR A 139 -8.33 -12.91 -15.75
CA TYR A 139 -9.55 -13.71 -15.67
C TYR A 139 -9.32 -15.23 -15.54
N GLN A 140 -8.10 -15.70 -15.73
CA GLN A 140 -7.69 -17.11 -15.54
C GLN A 140 -7.15 -17.38 -14.12
N LEU A 141 -7.11 -16.36 -13.26
CA LEU A 141 -6.61 -16.43 -11.91
C LEU A 141 -7.75 -16.40 -10.89
N SER A 142 -7.60 -17.14 -9.79
CA SER A 142 -8.46 -16.98 -8.63
C SER A 142 -8.28 -15.59 -7.99
N GLY A 143 -9.21 -15.16 -7.14
CA GLY A 143 -9.10 -13.88 -6.43
C GLY A 143 -7.80 -13.76 -5.61
N GLY A 144 -7.43 -14.82 -4.90
CA GLY A 144 -6.18 -14.84 -4.14
C GLY A 144 -4.93 -14.77 -5.01
N GLU A 145 -4.95 -15.38 -6.19
CA GLU A 145 -3.86 -15.29 -7.16
C GLU A 145 -3.76 -13.89 -7.76
N GLN A 146 -4.90 -13.27 -8.09
CA GLN A 146 -4.92 -11.87 -8.52
C GLN A 146 -4.34 -10.95 -7.44
N GLN A 147 -4.71 -11.15 -6.18
CA GLN A 147 -4.18 -10.38 -5.06
C GLN A 147 -2.67 -10.56 -4.89
N ARG A 148 -2.15 -11.78 -5.06
CA ARG A 148 -0.70 -12.01 -5.06
C ARG A 148 0.01 -11.25 -6.18
N VAL A 149 -0.59 -11.17 -7.38
CA VAL A 149 -0.06 -10.36 -8.49
C VAL A 149 -0.09 -8.86 -8.16
N VAL A 150 -1.14 -8.38 -7.48
CA VAL A 150 -1.22 -6.99 -7.00
C VAL A 150 -0.11 -6.69 -5.98
N ILE A 151 0.17 -7.61 -5.06
CA ILE A 151 1.29 -7.48 -4.12
C ILE A 151 2.63 -7.48 -4.87
N ALA A 152 2.83 -8.38 -5.85
CA ALA A 152 4.03 -8.36 -6.70
C ALA A 152 4.19 -7.01 -7.42
N ARG A 153 3.10 -6.45 -7.94
CA ARG A 153 3.08 -5.11 -8.57
C ARG A 153 3.54 -4.02 -7.60
N ALA A 154 3.09 -4.08 -6.35
CA ALA A 154 3.48 -3.13 -5.32
C ALA A 154 4.99 -3.20 -4.99
N LEU A 155 5.62 -4.37 -5.11
CA LEU A 155 7.04 -4.60 -4.81
C LEU A 155 8.01 -4.20 -5.92
N LEU A 156 7.55 -3.97 -7.16
CA LEU A 156 8.39 -3.79 -8.36
C LEU A 156 9.49 -2.73 -8.25
N ASN A 157 9.20 -1.60 -7.63
CA ASN A 157 10.17 -0.50 -7.51
C ASN A 157 10.96 -0.55 -6.19
N SER A 158 10.97 -1.70 -5.48
CA SER A 158 11.59 -1.83 -4.16
C SER A 158 11.17 -0.69 -3.23
N PRO A 159 9.87 -0.55 -2.95
CA PRO A 159 9.35 0.58 -2.18
C PRO A 159 9.88 0.58 -0.75
N ASP A 160 9.85 1.75 -0.10
CA ASP A 160 10.16 1.90 1.33
C ASP A 160 8.93 1.57 2.22
N LEU A 161 7.71 1.63 1.62
CA LEU A 161 6.43 1.48 2.29
C LEU A 161 5.40 0.79 1.40
N ILE A 162 4.64 -0.15 1.96
CA ILE A 162 3.45 -0.74 1.34
C ILE A 162 2.20 -0.21 2.03
N LEU A 163 1.26 0.29 1.24
CA LEU A 163 -0.10 0.63 1.66
C LEU A 163 -1.06 -0.43 1.13
N ALA A 164 -1.76 -1.14 2.00
CA ALA A 164 -2.71 -2.17 1.63
C ALA A 164 -4.12 -1.77 2.10
N ASP A 165 -4.98 -1.38 1.17
CA ASP A 165 -6.35 -0.98 1.47
C ASP A 165 -7.29 -2.20 1.34
N GLU A 166 -7.74 -2.74 2.48
CA GLU A 166 -8.62 -3.92 2.58
C GLU A 166 -8.15 -5.12 1.73
N PRO A 167 -6.87 -5.56 1.82
CA PRO A 167 -6.28 -6.51 0.88
C PRO A 167 -6.92 -7.91 0.89
N THR A 168 -7.75 -8.19 1.89
CA THR A 168 -8.45 -9.48 2.05
C THR A 168 -9.97 -9.36 1.93
N GLY A 169 -10.51 -8.14 1.69
CA GLY A 169 -11.93 -7.86 1.77
C GLY A 169 -12.81 -8.62 0.75
N ASN A 170 -12.24 -8.98 -0.40
CA ASN A 170 -12.95 -9.71 -1.48
C ASN A 170 -12.58 -11.20 -1.54
N LEU A 171 -11.95 -11.75 -0.49
CA LEU A 171 -11.45 -13.11 -0.47
C LEU A 171 -12.18 -13.95 0.59
N ASP A 172 -12.28 -15.25 0.35
CA ASP A 172 -12.70 -16.18 1.38
C ASP A 172 -11.68 -16.24 2.53
N PRO A 173 -12.08 -16.67 3.74
CA PRO A 173 -11.23 -16.61 4.92
C PRO A 173 -9.89 -17.36 4.79
N GLU A 174 -9.85 -18.50 4.11
CA GLU A 174 -8.63 -19.30 3.94
C GLU A 174 -7.67 -18.61 2.98
N THR A 175 -8.15 -18.15 1.84
CA THR A 175 -7.39 -17.36 0.87
C THR A 175 -6.90 -16.06 1.50
N GLY A 176 -7.77 -15.36 2.26
CA GLY A 176 -7.42 -14.14 2.99
C GLY A 176 -6.29 -14.35 3.98
N LYS A 177 -6.29 -15.49 4.71
CA LYS A 177 -5.19 -15.86 5.61
C LYS A 177 -3.87 -15.98 4.86
N GLY A 178 -3.85 -16.65 3.69
CA GLY A 178 -2.64 -16.77 2.88
C GLY A 178 -2.10 -15.43 2.35
N ILE A 179 -2.96 -14.43 2.13
CA ILE A 179 -2.55 -13.06 1.79
C ILE A 179 -1.98 -12.35 3.01
N MET A 180 -2.58 -12.53 4.18
CA MET A 180 -2.06 -11.96 5.43
C MET A 180 -0.69 -12.52 5.80
N GLU A 181 -0.50 -13.83 5.70
CA GLU A 181 0.80 -14.48 5.91
C GLU A 181 1.87 -13.90 4.98
N LEU A 182 1.54 -13.67 3.71
CA LEU A 182 2.45 -13.06 2.74
C LEU A 182 2.81 -11.62 3.15
N LEU A 183 1.82 -10.75 3.43
CA LEU A 183 2.07 -9.35 3.83
C LEU A 183 2.86 -9.27 5.15
N TYR A 184 2.53 -10.14 6.10
CA TYR A 184 3.25 -10.20 7.37
C TYR A 184 4.70 -10.67 7.17
N SER A 185 4.94 -11.68 6.32
CA SER A 185 6.31 -12.13 6.00
C SER A 185 7.14 -11.02 5.35
N ILE A 186 6.53 -10.23 4.47
CA ILE A 186 7.16 -9.05 3.85
C ILE A 186 7.53 -8.00 4.93
N SER A 187 6.64 -7.77 5.88
CA SER A 187 6.91 -6.85 7.01
C SER A 187 8.04 -7.38 7.90
N GLN A 188 8.05 -8.68 8.23
CA GLN A 188 9.11 -9.28 9.04
C GLN A 188 10.48 -9.27 8.33
N ALA A 189 10.50 -9.17 7.01
CA ALA A 189 11.72 -8.95 6.23
C ALA A 189 12.22 -7.49 6.26
N GLY A 190 11.57 -6.60 7.03
CA GLY A 190 11.97 -5.21 7.25
C GLY A 190 11.21 -4.17 6.42
N MET A 191 10.23 -4.59 5.62
CA MET A 191 9.35 -3.68 4.89
C MET A 191 8.33 -3.03 5.82
N THR A 192 8.11 -1.72 5.69
CA THR A 192 7.01 -1.07 6.40
C THR A 192 5.69 -1.36 5.69
N VAL A 193 4.69 -1.83 6.43
CA VAL A 193 3.36 -2.15 5.89
C VAL A 193 2.29 -1.41 6.70
N ILE A 194 1.50 -0.58 6.04
CA ILE A 194 0.30 0.03 6.62
C ILE A 194 -0.91 -0.60 5.93
N MET A 195 -1.79 -1.21 6.70
CA MET A 195 -2.92 -1.96 6.16
C MET A 195 -4.23 -1.54 6.81
N SER A 196 -5.25 -1.20 6.02
CA SER A 196 -6.62 -1.10 6.51
C SER A 196 -7.25 -2.49 6.57
N THR A 197 -8.06 -2.73 7.58
CA THR A 197 -8.84 -3.97 7.69
C THR A 197 -10.10 -3.80 8.55
N HIS A 198 -11.14 -4.53 8.19
CA HIS A 198 -12.34 -4.70 9.01
C HIS A 198 -12.32 -5.99 9.84
N ASN A 199 -11.33 -6.86 9.65
CA ASN A 199 -11.20 -8.09 10.41
C ASN A 199 -10.36 -7.84 11.69
N PRO A 200 -10.99 -7.83 12.88
CA PRO A 200 -10.30 -7.54 14.14
C PRO A 200 -9.32 -8.65 14.55
N ASN A 201 -9.43 -9.84 13.98
CA ASN A 201 -8.59 -10.98 14.33
C ASN A 201 -7.18 -10.89 13.70
N TRP A 202 -6.99 -10.12 12.63
CA TRP A 202 -5.68 -10.01 11.99
C TRP A 202 -4.60 -9.44 12.91
N PRO A 203 -4.82 -8.31 13.63
CA PRO A 203 -3.83 -7.78 14.57
C PRO A 203 -3.51 -8.70 15.76
N GLU A 204 -4.41 -9.63 16.10
CA GLU A 204 -4.18 -10.62 17.15
C GLU A 204 -3.29 -11.77 16.66
N GLN A 205 -3.51 -12.24 15.42
CA GLN A 205 -2.74 -13.32 14.80
C GLN A 205 -1.39 -12.87 14.26
N TYR A 206 -1.32 -11.64 13.77
CA TYR A 206 -0.14 -11.03 13.15
C TYR A 206 0.17 -9.71 13.86
N PRO A 207 0.96 -9.71 14.94
CA PRO A 207 1.18 -8.53 15.78
C PRO A 207 1.68 -7.31 15.01
N GLY A 208 1.13 -6.15 15.32
CA GLY A 208 1.48 -4.86 14.75
C GLY A 208 0.84 -3.71 15.53
N ARG A 209 1.28 -2.49 15.25
CA ARG A 209 0.76 -1.27 15.85
C ARG A 209 -0.67 -1.01 15.32
N LYS A 210 -1.57 -0.60 16.20
CA LYS A 210 -2.98 -0.39 15.86
C LYS A 210 -3.32 1.10 15.92
N LEU A 211 -3.88 1.62 14.85
CA LEU A 211 -4.40 2.98 14.76
C LEU A 211 -5.91 2.93 14.57
N LEU A 212 -6.65 3.44 15.54
CA LEU A 212 -8.12 3.49 15.53
C LEU A 212 -8.60 4.81 14.90
N PHE A 213 -9.41 4.70 13.87
CA PHE A 213 -10.06 5.81 13.17
C PHE A 213 -11.52 5.93 13.64
N ALA A 214 -11.80 6.98 14.41
CA ALA A 214 -13.14 7.27 14.92
C ALA A 214 -13.35 8.78 15.03
N ASP A 215 -14.57 9.23 14.72
CA ASP A 215 -15.01 10.62 14.89
C ASP A 215 -14.06 11.66 14.29
N GLY A 216 -13.51 11.36 13.09
CA GLY A 216 -12.58 12.22 12.39
C GLY A 216 -11.19 12.35 13.03
N LYS A 217 -10.81 11.41 13.90
CA LYS A 217 -9.51 11.39 14.60
C LYS A 217 -8.83 10.04 14.47
N ILE A 218 -7.52 10.05 14.68
CA ILE A 218 -6.69 8.85 14.80
C ILE A 218 -6.19 8.77 16.24
N SER A 219 -6.39 7.61 16.87
CA SER A 219 -5.83 7.30 18.19
C SER A 219 -5.04 6.00 18.13
N GLU A 220 -4.09 5.83 19.01
CA GLU A 220 -3.30 4.62 19.15
C GLU A 220 -3.94 3.72 20.22
N GLU A 221 -4.03 2.40 19.93
CA GLU A 221 -4.60 1.38 20.83
C GLU A 221 -3.49 0.54 21.49
#